data_3718e6b45586d248e1bbe48a65a2630f
#
_entry.id   3718e6b45586d248e1bbe48a65a2630f
#
_cell.length_a   1.000
_cell.length_b   1.000
_cell.length_c   1.000
_cell.angle_alpha   90.00
_cell.angle_beta   90.00
_cell.angle_gamma   90.00
#
_symmetry.space_group_name_H-M   'P 1'
#
loop_
_entity.id
_entity.type
_entity.pdbx_description
1 polymer ?
#
loop_
_entity_poly.entity_id
_entity_poly.type
_entity_poly.pdbx_seq_one_letter_code
_entity_poly.pdbx_strand_id
1 'polypeptide(L)'
;MSRILIVEDEALIRAELRRLLIGAGYDVLEADSIAAVERDHDLSAVDLVLTDLRLPGAPGTELIARARPVPVIVMTSYATVKSAVAAIQDGAADYLSKPFDPDELLVVVARVLDQGRMVRQVAALRSDLARAFPVDGMIGRSPPMRDVAARISKVAPTDATVLVCGESGTGKELVARAIHAGGARKDGPFVAVNCAAIPDGLIESELFGHEKGAFTGAAAAAAGLIEAAAGGTLFLDEIGELPLAAQARLLRFLQESEIRRVGATRSRRVDVRVVAATHRDLARMVADQTFRDDLYYRLRVIEIVLPPLRDRGEDILALARWLLGRAAVRLGRAGLELTEAAEAAIAAHHWPGNVRELDNAIERATILCDTGLITPELLALDAPPPPPTPSPPALGDSLEAYFRQFVRDHEQTLSETELARRLGISRKALWERRHRLGLPRAPRRG
;
A
#
# COMPACT_ATOMS: atom_id res chain seq x y z
N MET A 1 20.69 -3.30 -30.10
CA MET A 1 20.84 -4.67 -30.62
C MET A 1 20.98 -5.58 -29.42
N SER A 2 20.31 -6.75 -29.40
CA SER A 2 20.50 -7.71 -28.29
C SER A 2 21.76 -8.50 -28.51
N ARG A 3 22.52 -8.73 -27.43
CA ARG A 3 23.78 -9.42 -27.43
C ARG A 3 23.61 -10.86 -26.95
N ILE A 4 24.04 -11.83 -27.76
CA ILE A 4 23.91 -13.27 -27.52
C ILE A 4 25.29 -13.88 -27.37
N LEU A 5 25.52 -14.62 -26.29
CA LEU A 5 26.73 -15.41 -26.12
C LEU A 5 26.46 -16.87 -26.53
N ILE A 6 27.23 -17.37 -27.48
CA ILE A 6 27.23 -18.79 -27.90
C ILE A 6 28.37 -19.50 -27.20
N VAL A 7 28.06 -20.62 -26.52
CA VAL A 7 29.04 -21.47 -25.86
C VAL A 7 28.91 -22.88 -26.43
N GLU A 8 29.86 -23.23 -27.33
CA GLU A 8 29.84 -24.44 -28.16
C GLU A 8 31.27 -24.86 -28.47
N ASP A 9 31.65 -26.08 -28.20
CA ASP A 9 33.01 -26.55 -28.42
C ASP A 9 33.28 -26.89 -29.91
N GLU A 10 32.25 -27.33 -30.65
CA GLU A 10 32.37 -27.62 -32.07
C GLU A 10 32.44 -26.35 -32.93
N ALA A 11 33.62 -26.05 -33.49
CA ALA A 11 33.85 -24.83 -34.28
C ALA A 11 32.90 -24.66 -35.48
N LEU A 12 32.47 -25.74 -36.12
CA LEU A 12 31.54 -25.71 -37.27
C LEU A 12 30.14 -25.27 -36.82
N ILE A 13 29.62 -25.85 -35.75
CA ILE A 13 28.30 -25.54 -35.22
C ILE A 13 28.30 -24.11 -34.69
N ARG A 14 29.35 -23.71 -33.96
CA ARG A 14 29.51 -22.34 -33.44
C ARG A 14 29.51 -21.30 -34.57
N ALA A 15 30.24 -21.55 -35.68
CA ALA A 15 30.28 -20.66 -36.83
C ALA A 15 28.91 -20.56 -37.54
N GLU A 16 28.18 -21.67 -37.64
CA GLU A 16 26.84 -21.70 -38.24
C GLU A 16 25.83 -20.91 -37.41
N LEU A 17 25.78 -21.12 -36.11
CA LEU A 17 24.96 -20.35 -35.14
C LEU A 17 25.27 -18.86 -35.23
N ARG A 18 26.55 -18.50 -35.23
CA ARG A 18 26.98 -17.10 -35.36
C ARG A 18 26.44 -16.47 -36.66
N ARG A 19 26.62 -17.15 -37.81
CA ARG A 19 26.15 -16.65 -39.10
C ARG A 19 24.64 -16.43 -39.10
N LEU A 20 23.88 -17.34 -38.52
CA LEU A 20 22.43 -17.31 -38.46
C LEU A 20 21.94 -16.16 -37.56
N LEU A 21 22.50 -16.01 -36.39
CA LEU A 21 22.11 -14.97 -35.44
C LEU A 21 22.53 -13.57 -35.91
N ILE A 22 23.72 -13.41 -36.51
CA ILE A 22 24.13 -12.12 -37.11
C ILE A 22 23.21 -11.79 -38.30
N GLY A 23 22.84 -12.79 -39.12
CA GLY A 23 21.88 -12.60 -40.22
C GLY A 23 20.49 -12.12 -39.73
N ALA A 24 20.09 -12.50 -38.53
CA ALA A 24 18.87 -12.06 -37.87
C ALA A 24 19.02 -10.73 -37.10
N GLY A 25 20.19 -10.08 -37.12
CA GLY A 25 20.41 -8.76 -36.55
C GLY A 25 20.83 -8.75 -35.08
N TYR A 26 21.33 -9.84 -34.53
CA TYR A 26 21.87 -9.92 -33.16
C TYR A 26 23.39 -9.64 -33.14
N ASP A 27 23.88 -9.10 -32.00
CA ASP A 27 25.32 -9.01 -31.69
C ASP A 27 25.74 -10.31 -31.02
N VAL A 28 26.79 -10.97 -31.55
CA VAL A 28 27.15 -12.34 -31.15
C VAL A 28 28.55 -12.41 -30.61
N LEU A 29 28.66 -12.94 -29.37
CA LEU A 29 29.90 -13.34 -28.73
C LEU A 29 30.04 -14.87 -28.79
N GLU A 30 31.27 -15.37 -28.80
CA GLU A 30 31.58 -16.78 -28.92
C GLU A 30 32.54 -17.26 -27.85
N ALA A 31 32.29 -18.45 -27.30
CA ALA A 31 33.21 -19.17 -26.43
C ALA A 31 33.17 -20.67 -26.76
N ASP A 32 34.28 -21.38 -26.54
CA ASP A 32 34.39 -22.81 -26.73
C ASP A 32 34.24 -23.63 -25.46
N SER A 33 34.20 -22.97 -24.32
CA SER A 33 34.15 -23.59 -22.99
C SER A 33 33.70 -22.61 -21.93
N ILE A 34 33.27 -23.12 -20.77
CA ILE A 34 32.93 -22.29 -19.60
C ILE A 34 34.14 -21.48 -19.12
N ALA A 35 35.34 -22.08 -19.18
CA ALA A 35 36.58 -21.37 -18.82
C ALA A 35 36.88 -20.16 -19.73
N ALA A 36 36.56 -20.27 -21.04
CA ALA A 36 36.67 -19.14 -21.96
C ALA A 36 35.63 -18.06 -21.65
N VAL A 37 34.40 -18.43 -21.28
CA VAL A 37 33.37 -17.47 -20.85
C VAL A 37 33.84 -16.65 -19.65
N GLU A 38 34.39 -17.30 -18.62
CA GLU A 38 34.85 -16.62 -17.39
C GLU A 38 36.05 -15.70 -17.62
N ARG A 39 36.92 -16.07 -18.58
CA ARG A 39 38.14 -15.30 -18.90
C ARG A 39 37.87 -14.08 -19.77
N ASP A 40 36.99 -14.24 -20.79
CA ASP A 40 36.92 -13.33 -21.92
C ASP A 40 35.61 -12.53 -21.98
N HIS A 41 34.57 -12.91 -21.19
CA HIS A 41 33.23 -12.33 -21.29
C HIS A 41 32.64 -11.93 -19.94
N ASP A 42 32.00 -10.76 -19.91
CA ASP A 42 31.17 -10.33 -18.80
C ASP A 42 29.71 -10.74 -19.08
N LEU A 43 29.22 -11.72 -18.32
CA LEU A 43 27.84 -12.20 -18.44
C LEU A 43 26.79 -11.12 -18.16
N SER A 44 27.13 -10.07 -17.41
CA SER A 44 26.20 -8.97 -17.15
C SER A 44 25.94 -8.08 -18.38
N ALA A 45 26.84 -8.13 -19.36
CA ALA A 45 26.75 -7.39 -20.63
C ALA A 45 26.04 -8.19 -21.75
N VAL A 46 25.50 -9.37 -21.46
CA VAL A 46 24.86 -10.28 -22.41
C VAL A 46 23.35 -10.35 -22.14
N ASP A 47 22.56 -10.47 -23.22
CA ASP A 47 21.08 -10.54 -23.09
C ASP A 47 20.55 -11.99 -23.10
N LEU A 48 21.32 -12.93 -23.63
CA LEU A 48 20.99 -14.35 -23.76
C LEU A 48 22.26 -15.19 -23.86
N VAL A 49 22.28 -16.35 -23.22
CA VAL A 49 23.31 -17.37 -23.41
C VAL A 49 22.70 -18.56 -24.14
N LEU A 50 23.33 -18.97 -25.25
CA LEU A 50 23.10 -20.24 -25.93
C LEU A 50 24.24 -21.18 -25.58
N THR A 51 23.97 -22.31 -24.93
CA THR A 51 25.05 -23.23 -24.51
C THR A 51 24.79 -24.67 -24.93
N ASP A 52 25.81 -25.38 -25.37
CA ASP A 52 25.71 -26.84 -25.46
C ASP A 52 25.62 -27.44 -24.05
N LEU A 53 24.84 -28.50 -23.91
CA LEU A 53 24.76 -29.31 -22.70
C LEU A 53 26.09 -29.91 -22.29
N ARG A 54 26.89 -30.34 -23.28
CA ARG A 54 28.17 -31.04 -23.11
C ARG A 54 29.31 -30.16 -23.57
N LEU A 55 29.99 -29.51 -22.65
CA LEU A 55 31.18 -28.74 -22.93
C LEU A 55 32.42 -29.40 -22.31
N PRO A 56 33.61 -29.16 -22.85
CA PRO A 56 34.87 -29.63 -22.24
C PRO A 56 35.03 -29.06 -20.81
N GLY A 57 35.29 -29.96 -19.89
CA GLY A 57 35.59 -29.62 -18.48
C GLY A 57 34.40 -29.52 -17.54
N ALA A 58 33.26 -29.02 -17.99
CA ALA A 58 32.05 -28.89 -17.16
C ALA A 58 30.78 -28.87 -18.01
N PRO A 59 29.64 -29.37 -17.51
CA PRO A 59 28.38 -29.33 -18.25
C PRO A 59 27.87 -27.90 -18.44
N GLY A 60 27.32 -27.59 -19.62
CA GLY A 60 26.78 -26.24 -19.92
C GLY A 60 25.64 -25.79 -19.01
N THR A 61 24.99 -26.72 -18.30
CA THR A 61 23.99 -26.40 -17.27
C THR A 61 24.54 -25.57 -16.08
N GLU A 62 25.86 -25.59 -15.83
CA GLU A 62 26.48 -24.75 -14.83
C GLU A 62 26.32 -23.24 -15.14
N LEU A 63 26.23 -22.89 -16.45
CA LEU A 63 25.98 -21.50 -16.86
C LEU A 63 24.61 -20.99 -16.43
N ILE A 64 23.61 -21.87 -16.19
CA ILE A 64 22.28 -21.48 -15.74
C ILE A 64 22.34 -20.73 -14.41
N ALA A 65 23.14 -21.24 -13.47
CA ALA A 65 23.30 -20.61 -12.16
C ALA A 65 24.22 -19.37 -12.22
N ARG A 66 25.28 -19.43 -13.05
CA ARG A 66 26.32 -18.38 -13.15
C ARG A 66 25.85 -17.16 -13.95
N ALA A 67 24.98 -17.38 -14.96
CA ALA A 67 24.49 -16.30 -15.82
C ALA A 67 23.31 -15.51 -15.23
N ARG A 68 22.73 -15.91 -14.10
CA ARG A 68 21.59 -15.19 -13.49
C ARG A 68 21.89 -13.70 -13.31
N PRO A 69 21.00 -12.79 -13.72
CA PRO A 69 19.61 -13.00 -14.22
C PRO A 69 19.47 -13.18 -15.74
N VAL A 70 20.55 -13.41 -16.48
CA VAL A 70 20.53 -13.61 -17.95
C VAL A 70 19.93 -14.98 -18.28
N PRO A 71 18.95 -15.05 -19.20
CA PRO A 71 18.35 -16.32 -19.59
C PRO A 71 19.34 -17.21 -20.34
N VAL A 72 19.25 -18.54 -20.13
CA VAL A 72 20.10 -19.54 -20.78
C VAL A 72 19.23 -20.50 -21.54
N ILE A 73 19.53 -20.70 -22.84
CA ILE A 73 18.97 -21.77 -23.68
C ILE A 73 20.01 -22.87 -23.76
N VAL A 74 19.60 -24.11 -23.50
CA VAL A 74 20.49 -25.29 -23.54
C VAL A 74 20.24 -26.03 -24.83
N MET A 75 21.33 -26.32 -25.59
CA MET A 75 21.30 -27.13 -26.81
C MET A 75 21.88 -28.52 -26.55
N THR A 76 21.39 -29.57 -27.20
CA THR A 76 21.97 -30.93 -27.08
C THR A 76 21.67 -31.83 -28.27
N SER A 77 22.62 -32.71 -28.60
CA SER A 77 22.46 -33.77 -29.61
C SER A 77 21.72 -35.00 -29.07
N TYR A 78 21.50 -35.10 -27.76
CA TYR A 78 20.83 -36.23 -27.11
C TYR A 78 19.56 -35.76 -26.40
N ALA A 79 18.56 -35.35 -27.18
CA ALA A 79 17.28 -34.93 -26.68
C ALA A 79 16.49 -36.10 -26.10
N THR A 80 16.46 -36.25 -24.79
CA THR A 80 15.50 -37.10 -24.10
C THR A 80 14.54 -36.24 -23.31
N VAL A 81 13.30 -36.68 -23.13
CA VAL A 81 12.32 -35.96 -22.28
C VAL A 81 12.89 -35.74 -20.87
N LYS A 82 13.69 -36.66 -20.35
CA LYS A 82 14.34 -36.51 -19.03
C LYS A 82 15.37 -35.38 -18.99
N SER A 83 16.23 -35.24 -20.02
CA SER A 83 17.25 -34.17 -20.04
C SER A 83 16.64 -32.79 -20.24
N ALA A 84 15.59 -32.67 -21.04
CA ALA A 84 14.85 -31.44 -21.22
C ALA A 84 14.18 -30.99 -19.90
N VAL A 85 13.48 -31.89 -19.23
CA VAL A 85 12.83 -31.61 -17.93
C VAL A 85 13.87 -31.22 -16.87
N ALA A 86 15.02 -31.90 -16.81
CA ALA A 86 16.08 -31.58 -15.88
C ALA A 86 16.64 -30.16 -16.14
N ALA A 87 16.96 -29.78 -17.37
CA ALA A 87 17.47 -28.46 -17.70
C ALA A 87 16.47 -27.34 -17.33
N ILE A 88 15.16 -27.54 -17.57
CA ILE A 88 14.11 -26.58 -17.17
C ILE A 88 13.98 -26.52 -15.66
N GLN A 89 14.07 -27.64 -14.94
CA GLN A 89 14.05 -27.64 -13.46
C GLN A 89 15.27 -26.94 -12.85
N ASP A 90 16.43 -27.02 -13.51
CA ASP A 90 17.65 -26.29 -13.12
C ASP A 90 17.57 -24.79 -13.44
N GLY A 91 16.52 -24.35 -14.17
CA GLY A 91 16.24 -22.96 -14.46
C GLY A 91 16.66 -22.49 -15.86
N ALA A 92 16.89 -23.38 -16.84
CA ALA A 92 17.04 -22.99 -18.23
C ALA A 92 15.76 -22.29 -18.73
N ALA A 93 15.93 -21.24 -19.51
CA ALA A 93 14.82 -20.51 -20.12
C ALA A 93 14.13 -21.33 -21.21
N ASP A 94 14.91 -22.14 -21.93
CA ASP A 94 14.43 -23.09 -22.90
C ASP A 94 15.48 -24.17 -23.21
N TYR A 95 15.06 -25.12 -24.03
CA TYR A 95 15.86 -26.26 -24.44
C TYR A 95 15.67 -26.55 -25.92
N LEU A 96 16.78 -26.82 -26.69
CA LEU A 96 16.75 -27.06 -28.10
C LEU A 96 17.48 -28.35 -28.46
N SER A 97 16.88 -29.20 -29.31
CA SER A 97 17.51 -30.44 -29.77
C SER A 97 18.32 -30.23 -31.07
N LYS A 98 19.56 -30.72 -31.11
CA LYS A 98 20.35 -30.78 -32.35
C LYS A 98 20.01 -32.09 -33.11
N PRO A 99 19.89 -32.06 -34.47
CA PRO A 99 19.89 -30.89 -35.32
C PRO A 99 18.59 -30.08 -35.18
N PHE A 100 18.69 -28.74 -35.15
CA PHE A 100 17.57 -27.84 -35.09
C PHE A 100 17.29 -27.14 -36.41
N ASP A 101 16.04 -26.78 -36.64
CA ASP A 101 15.65 -25.93 -37.75
C ASP A 101 16.10 -24.49 -37.48
N PRO A 102 16.74 -23.77 -38.42
CA PRO A 102 17.13 -22.38 -38.27
C PRO A 102 15.97 -21.46 -37.85
N ASP A 103 14.79 -21.67 -38.42
CA ASP A 103 13.60 -20.87 -38.09
C ASP A 103 13.10 -21.16 -36.67
N GLU A 104 13.14 -22.42 -36.23
CA GLU A 104 12.80 -22.80 -34.84
C GLU A 104 13.73 -22.13 -33.83
N LEU A 105 15.05 -22.14 -34.07
CA LEU A 105 16.02 -21.47 -33.21
C LEU A 105 15.72 -19.96 -33.07
N LEU A 106 15.47 -19.28 -34.20
CA LEU A 106 15.20 -17.84 -34.21
C LEU A 106 13.92 -17.50 -33.44
N VAL A 107 12.87 -18.31 -33.58
CA VAL A 107 11.60 -18.14 -32.84
C VAL A 107 11.83 -18.30 -31.33
N VAL A 108 12.57 -19.32 -30.90
CA VAL A 108 12.88 -19.57 -29.50
C VAL A 108 13.73 -18.43 -28.91
N VAL A 109 14.77 -18.01 -29.65
CA VAL A 109 15.64 -16.90 -29.25
C VAL A 109 14.85 -15.60 -29.09
N ALA A 110 14.01 -15.26 -30.09
CA ALA A 110 13.18 -14.03 -30.01
C ALA A 110 12.24 -14.06 -28.82
N ARG A 111 11.54 -15.16 -28.57
CA ARG A 111 10.62 -15.35 -27.45
C ARG A 111 11.32 -15.16 -26.08
N VAL A 112 12.48 -15.81 -25.89
CA VAL A 112 13.23 -15.73 -24.63
C VAL A 112 13.80 -14.34 -24.40
N LEU A 113 14.28 -13.66 -25.45
CA LEU A 113 14.74 -12.26 -25.36
C LEU A 113 13.63 -11.30 -25.02
N ASP A 114 12.44 -11.44 -25.61
CA ASP A 114 11.28 -10.58 -25.31
C ASP A 114 10.79 -10.80 -23.87
N GLN A 115 10.72 -12.04 -23.41
CA GLN A 115 10.40 -12.36 -22.02
C GLN A 115 11.44 -11.76 -21.07
N GLY A 116 12.73 -11.87 -21.39
CA GLY A 116 13.81 -11.27 -20.60
C GLY A 116 13.74 -9.73 -20.56
N ARG A 117 13.37 -9.09 -21.66
CA ARG A 117 13.14 -7.64 -21.72
C ARG A 117 12.00 -7.22 -20.82
N MET A 118 10.85 -7.91 -20.87
CA MET A 118 9.70 -7.62 -20.01
C MET A 118 10.06 -7.74 -18.51
N VAL A 119 10.77 -8.80 -18.13
CA VAL A 119 11.21 -8.98 -16.73
C VAL A 119 12.16 -7.85 -16.29
N ARG A 120 13.14 -7.48 -17.13
CA ARG A 120 14.05 -6.36 -16.84
C ARG A 120 13.32 -5.02 -16.79
N GLN A 121 12.37 -4.77 -17.66
CA GLN A 121 11.58 -3.54 -17.69
C GLN A 121 10.72 -3.41 -16.45
N VAL A 122 10.07 -4.48 -16.00
CA VAL A 122 9.34 -4.55 -14.74
C VAL A 122 10.27 -4.33 -13.54
N ALA A 123 11.47 -4.95 -13.55
CA ALA A 123 12.45 -4.78 -12.47
C ALA A 123 13.01 -3.34 -12.42
N ALA A 124 13.28 -2.73 -13.58
CA ALA A 124 13.73 -1.34 -13.68
C ALA A 124 12.64 -0.37 -13.18
N LEU A 125 11.38 -0.55 -13.61
CA LEU A 125 10.24 0.22 -13.14
C LEU A 125 10.03 0.06 -11.63
N ARG A 126 10.18 -1.16 -11.09
CA ARG A 126 10.14 -1.41 -9.64
C ARG A 126 11.31 -0.73 -8.92
N SER A 127 12.52 -0.76 -9.48
CA SER A 127 13.69 -0.09 -8.90
C SER A 127 13.54 1.43 -8.90
N ASP A 128 13.00 1.99 -9.97
CA ASP A 128 12.73 3.44 -10.06
C ASP A 128 11.60 3.85 -9.12
N LEU A 129 10.57 3.02 -8.98
CA LEU A 129 9.51 3.19 -7.98
C LEU A 129 10.08 3.06 -6.55
N ALA A 130 10.93 2.09 -6.27
CA ALA A 130 11.56 1.92 -4.95
C ALA A 130 12.51 3.06 -4.60
N ARG A 131 13.22 3.66 -5.59
CA ARG A 131 14.01 4.88 -5.37
C ARG A 131 13.14 6.12 -5.18
N ALA A 132 12.00 6.17 -5.88
CA ALA A 132 11.03 7.25 -5.76
C ALA A 132 10.21 7.14 -4.46
N PHE A 133 9.98 5.93 -3.99
CA PHE A 133 9.11 5.60 -2.86
C PHE A 133 9.81 4.53 -2.00
N PRO A 134 10.53 4.92 -0.94
CA PRO A 134 11.38 4.02 -0.13
C PRO A 134 10.60 2.94 0.63
N VAL A 135 9.27 2.91 0.50
CA VAL A 135 8.39 1.89 1.08
C VAL A 135 7.48 1.35 -0.03
N ASP A 136 7.55 0.04 -0.30
CA ASP A 136 6.79 -0.63 -1.35
C ASP A 136 5.29 -0.29 -1.28
N GLY A 137 4.76 0.29 -2.35
CA GLY A 137 3.35 0.68 -2.47
C GLY A 137 2.95 2.00 -1.81
N MET A 138 3.87 2.72 -1.14
CA MET A 138 3.58 3.98 -0.48
C MET A 138 4.09 5.14 -1.31
N ILE A 139 3.19 5.84 -1.99
CA ILE A 139 3.50 7.00 -2.83
C ILE A 139 3.46 8.27 -1.97
N GLY A 140 4.57 9.04 -1.96
CA GLY A 140 4.64 10.33 -1.31
C GLY A 140 6.07 10.81 -1.09
N ARG A 141 6.35 12.04 -1.51
CA ARG A 141 7.62 12.76 -1.32
C ARG A 141 7.46 14.02 -0.47
N SER A 142 6.24 14.35 -0.08
CA SER A 142 5.98 15.48 0.81
C SER A 142 6.72 15.32 2.14
N PRO A 143 7.09 16.42 2.81
CA PRO A 143 7.77 16.35 4.10
C PRO A 143 7.07 15.45 5.12
N PRO A 144 5.73 15.50 5.31
CA PRO A 144 5.05 14.61 6.24
C PRO A 144 5.18 13.12 5.86
N MET A 145 5.12 12.78 4.56
CA MET A 145 5.27 11.40 4.10
C MET A 145 6.70 10.89 4.23
N ARG A 146 7.71 11.75 4.06
CA ARG A 146 9.12 11.39 4.33
C ARG A 146 9.35 11.07 5.81
N ASP A 147 8.73 11.82 6.72
CA ASP A 147 8.80 11.54 8.15
C ASP A 147 8.15 10.20 8.50
N VAL A 148 7.00 9.87 7.89
CA VAL A 148 6.36 8.55 8.02
C VAL A 148 7.29 7.45 7.52
N ALA A 149 7.87 7.59 6.32
CA ALA A 149 8.80 6.60 5.76
C ALA A 149 10.04 6.41 6.63
N ALA A 150 10.61 7.49 7.16
CA ALA A 150 11.77 7.44 8.07
C ALA A 150 11.42 6.71 9.39
N ARG A 151 10.22 6.93 9.95
CA ARG A 151 9.75 6.20 11.14
C ARG A 151 9.55 4.72 10.85
N ILE A 152 8.94 4.37 9.71
CA ILE A 152 8.77 2.96 9.26
C ILE A 152 10.13 2.29 9.17
N SER A 153 11.11 2.89 8.49
CA SER A 153 12.45 2.31 8.31
C SER A 153 13.18 2.07 9.65
N LYS A 154 12.98 2.94 10.64
CA LYS A 154 13.56 2.80 11.97
C LYS A 154 12.90 1.70 12.80
N VAL A 155 11.58 1.54 12.68
CA VAL A 155 10.81 0.61 13.51
C VAL A 155 10.71 -0.79 12.89
N ALA A 156 10.78 -0.90 11.57
CA ALA A 156 10.64 -2.18 10.86
C ALA A 156 11.56 -3.30 11.39
N PRO A 157 12.86 -3.06 11.65
CA PRO A 157 13.77 -4.10 12.15
C PRO A 157 13.51 -4.54 13.60
N THR A 158 12.65 -3.84 14.35
CA THR A 158 12.38 -4.12 15.77
C THR A 158 11.10 -4.95 15.94
N ASP A 159 10.94 -5.59 17.11
CA ASP A 159 9.69 -6.27 17.50
C ASP A 159 8.74 -5.37 18.28
N ALA A 160 9.01 -4.07 18.36
CA ALA A 160 8.16 -3.12 19.09
C ALA A 160 6.75 -3.07 18.52
N THR A 161 5.76 -2.95 19.41
CA THR A 161 4.36 -2.69 19.03
C THR A 161 4.25 -1.31 18.39
N VAL A 162 3.52 -1.22 17.29
CA VAL A 162 3.31 0.04 16.55
C VAL A 162 1.83 0.36 16.50
N LEU A 163 1.49 1.60 16.85
CA LEU A 163 0.16 2.16 16.68
C LEU A 163 0.17 3.12 15.47
N VAL A 164 -0.61 2.81 14.45
CA VAL A 164 -0.76 3.62 13.24
C VAL A 164 -2.06 4.41 13.34
N CYS A 165 -1.95 5.73 13.47
CA CYS A 165 -3.09 6.64 13.56
C CYS A 165 -3.29 7.39 12.24
N GLY A 166 -4.53 7.71 11.89
CA GLY A 166 -4.87 8.52 10.72
C GLY A 166 -6.28 8.29 10.25
N GLU A 167 -6.82 9.25 9.51
CA GLU A 167 -8.17 9.19 8.96
C GLU A 167 -8.43 7.92 8.15
N SER A 168 -9.72 7.58 7.97
CA SER A 168 -10.09 6.45 7.11
C SER A 168 -9.59 6.67 5.68
N GLY A 169 -9.10 5.62 5.03
CA GLY A 169 -8.60 5.70 3.65
C GLY A 169 -7.22 6.32 3.45
N THR A 170 -6.47 6.66 4.51
CA THR A 170 -5.10 7.24 4.41
C THR A 170 -4.01 6.24 4.02
N GLY A 171 -4.27 4.92 4.13
CA GLY A 171 -3.32 3.85 3.80
C GLY A 171 -2.65 3.20 5.02
N LYS A 172 -3.32 3.14 6.19
CA LYS A 172 -2.80 2.53 7.42
C LYS A 172 -2.33 1.08 7.23
N GLU A 173 -3.06 0.28 6.45
CA GLU A 173 -2.67 -1.10 6.13
C GLU A 173 -1.36 -1.17 5.32
N LEU A 174 -1.12 -0.24 4.38
CA LEU A 174 0.13 -0.18 3.64
C LEU A 174 1.33 0.07 4.56
N VAL A 175 1.16 0.92 5.59
CA VAL A 175 2.19 1.12 6.63
C VAL A 175 2.47 -0.18 7.37
N ALA A 176 1.45 -0.91 7.80
CA ALA A 176 1.62 -2.19 8.50
C ALA A 176 2.33 -3.23 7.62
N ARG A 177 1.97 -3.34 6.35
CA ARG A 177 2.64 -4.21 5.37
C ARG A 177 4.10 -3.82 5.16
N ALA A 178 4.38 -2.52 5.08
CA ALA A 178 5.73 -2.00 4.95
C ALA A 178 6.61 -2.30 6.18
N ILE A 179 6.05 -2.18 7.39
CA ILE A 179 6.71 -2.55 8.64
C ILE A 179 7.03 -4.05 8.67
N HIS A 180 6.11 -4.89 8.20
CA HIS A 180 6.32 -6.33 8.10
C HIS A 180 7.41 -6.68 7.08
N ALA A 181 7.30 -6.15 5.86
CA ALA A 181 8.24 -6.42 4.77
C ALA A 181 9.68 -5.95 5.07
N GLY A 182 9.84 -4.86 5.83
CA GLY A 182 11.14 -4.36 6.29
C GLY A 182 11.63 -5.00 7.59
N GLY A 183 10.85 -5.91 8.19
CA GLY A 183 11.13 -6.50 9.49
C GLY A 183 11.88 -7.84 9.44
N ALA A 184 12.34 -8.29 10.62
CA ALA A 184 12.98 -9.61 10.78
C ALA A 184 12.01 -10.78 10.50
N ARG A 185 10.70 -10.53 10.54
CA ARG A 185 9.64 -11.53 10.35
C ARG A 185 8.99 -11.47 8.96
N LYS A 186 9.64 -10.84 7.98
CA LYS A 186 9.15 -10.63 6.61
C LYS A 186 8.74 -11.92 5.87
N ASP A 187 9.40 -13.03 6.22
CA ASP A 187 9.14 -14.35 5.62
C ASP A 187 8.06 -15.14 6.39
N GLY A 188 7.59 -14.61 7.54
CA GLY A 188 6.51 -15.16 8.34
C GLY A 188 5.12 -14.72 7.86
N PRO A 189 4.05 -15.23 8.47
CA PRO A 189 2.69 -14.85 8.10
C PRO A 189 2.39 -13.38 8.46
N PHE A 190 1.68 -12.68 7.56
CA PHE A 190 1.04 -11.39 7.83
C PHE A 190 -0.47 -11.60 7.91
N VAL A 191 -1.01 -11.55 9.13
CA VAL A 191 -2.44 -11.74 9.38
C VAL A 191 -3.08 -10.39 9.66
N ALA A 192 -3.94 -9.94 8.76
CA ALA A 192 -4.70 -8.69 8.90
C ALA A 192 -6.12 -8.97 9.39
N VAL A 193 -6.53 -8.24 10.42
CA VAL A 193 -7.84 -8.35 11.05
C VAL A 193 -8.48 -6.97 11.12
N ASN A 194 -9.63 -6.80 10.51
CA ASN A 194 -10.44 -5.59 10.69
C ASN A 194 -11.41 -5.84 11.85
N CYS A 195 -11.16 -5.18 13.00
CA CYS A 195 -11.97 -5.36 14.20
C CYS A 195 -13.41 -4.86 14.02
N ALA A 196 -13.63 -3.86 13.15
CA ALA A 196 -14.97 -3.35 12.87
C ALA A 196 -15.83 -4.29 12.01
N ALA A 197 -15.20 -5.22 11.27
CA ALA A 197 -15.92 -6.15 10.39
C ALA A 197 -16.44 -7.40 11.12
N ILE A 198 -15.99 -7.65 12.36
CA ILE A 198 -16.34 -8.85 13.13
C ILE A 198 -17.40 -8.45 14.18
N PRO A 199 -18.54 -9.13 14.24
CA PRO A 199 -19.54 -8.89 15.28
C PRO A 199 -18.97 -9.02 16.70
N ASP A 200 -19.38 -8.17 17.64
CA ASP A 200 -18.87 -8.12 19.02
C ASP A 200 -18.91 -9.47 19.72
N GLY A 201 -19.97 -10.26 19.51
CA GLY A 201 -20.12 -11.60 20.11
C GLY A 201 -19.16 -12.66 19.57
N LEU A 202 -18.50 -12.42 18.43
CA LEU A 202 -17.59 -13.37 17.77
C LEU A 202 -16.12 -12.93 17.84
N ILE A 203 -15.83 -11.66 18.08
CA ILE A 203 -14.48 -11.10 18.01
C ILE A 203 -13.50 -11.81 18.93
N GLU A 204 -13.91 -12.21 20.15
CA GLU A 204 -13.05 -12.97 21.06
C GLU A 204 -12.74 -14.36 20.52
N SER A 205 -13.73 -15.03 19.98
CA SER A 205 -13.59 -16.37 19.38
C SER A 205 -12.68 -16.33 18.14
N GLU A 206 -12.82 -15.33 17.29
CA GLU A 206 -12.01 -15.15 16.08
C GLU A 206 -10.55 -14.82 16.44
N LEU A 207 -10.32 -13.89 17.36
CA LEU A 207 -8.96 -13.48 17.73
C LEU A 207 -8.21 -14.55 18.53
N PHE A 208 -8.86 -15.11 19.58
CA PHE A 208 -8.20 -15.99 20.56
C PHE A 208 -8.47 -17.48 20.32
N GLY A 209 -9.43 -17.83 19.43
CA GLY A 209 -9.88 -19.19 19.23
C GLY A 209 -10.85 -19.67 20.32
N HIS A 210 -11.43 -20.84 20.12
CA HIS A 210 -12.37 -21.45 21.07
C HIS A 210 -12.21 -22.95 21.15
N GLU A 211 -12.60 -23.52 22.30
CA GLU A 211 -12.73 -24.95 22.49
C GLU A 211 -14.14 -25.42 22.13
N LYS A 212 -14.29 -26.69 21.83
CA LYS A 212 -15.60 -27.31 21.56
C LYS A 212 -16.56 -27.07 22.73
N GLY A 213 -17.75 -26.55 22.42
CA GLY A 213 -18.79 -26.28 23.43
C GLY A 213 -18.61 -24.97 24.20
N ALA A 214 -17.69 -24.08 23.80
CA ALA A 214 -17.44 -22.80 24.46
C ALA A 214 -18.64 -21.83 24.41
N PHE A 215 -19.47 -21.95 23.40
CA PHE A 215 -20.72 -21.17 23.21
C PHE A 215 -21.69 -21.95 22.33
N THR A 216 -22.95 -21.50 22.25
CA THR A 216 -23.98 -22.07 21.40
C THR A 216 -23.58 -21.96 19.93
N GLY A 217 -23.21 -23.10 19.31
CA GLY A 217 -22.69 -23.15 17.92
C GLY A 217 -21.23 -23.58 17.81
N ALA A 218 -20.48 -23.70 18.90
CA ALA A 218 -19.10 -24.19 18.91
C ALA A 218 -19.04 -25.73 18.77
N ALA A 219 -19.37 -26.24 17.57
CA ALA A 219 -19.39 -27.69 17.29
C ALA A 219 -18.01 -28.34 17.30
N ALA A 220 -16.94 -27.59 16.98
CA ALA A 220 -15.54 -28.02 16.98
C ALA A 220 -14.67 -26.95 17.63
N ALA A 221 -13.45 -27.32 18.07
CA ALA A 221 -12.45 -26.34 18.49
C ALA A 221 -11.85 -25.64 17.27
N ALA A 222 -11.58 -24.34 17.36
CA ALA A 222 -10.92 -23.55 16.32
C ALA A 222 -9.75 -22.74 16.87
N ALA A 223 -8.67 -22.67 16.08
CA ALA A 223 -7.53 -21.81 16.37
C ALA A 223 -7.89 -20.36 16.05
N GLY A 224 -7.40 -19.42 16.87
CA GLY A 224 -7.63 -18.00 16.67
C GLY A 224 -6.63 -17.36 15.69
N LEU A 225 -6.96 -16.14 15.22
CA LEU A 225 -6.13 -15.37 14.30
C LEU A 225 -4.76 -15.00 14.88
N ILE A 226 -4.64 -14.84 16.20
CA ILE A 226 -3.36 -14.64 16.89
C ILE A 226 -2.48 -15.88 16.74
N GLU A 227 -3.04 -17.11 16.87
CA GLU A 227 -2.29 -18.36 16.63
C GLU A 227 -1.86 -18.46 15.16
N ALA A 228 -2.70 -18.05 14.22
CA ALA A 228 -2.39 -18.06 12.80
C ALA A 228 -1.25 -17.10 12.41
N ALA A 229 -1.04 -16.04 13.20
CA ALA A 229 0.04 -15.07 13.02
C ALA A 229 1.37 -15.50 13.68
N ALA A 230 1.45 -16.71 14.26
CA ALA A 230 2.64 -17.17 14.99
C ALA A 230 3.91 -17.13 14.13
N GLY A 231 5.00 -16.56 14.67
CA GLY A 231 6.26 -16.33 13.96
C GLY A 231 6.25 -15.16 12.97
N GLY A 232 5.12 -14.47 12.82
CA GLY A 232 4.91 -13.38 11.88
C GLY A 232 4.41 -12.08 12.51
N THR A 233 3.51 -11.41 11.82
CA THR A 233 2.93 -10.11 12.23
C THR A 233 1.41 -10.19 12.22
N LEU A 234 0.79 -9.76 13.31
CA LEU A 234 -0.64 -9.52 13.43
C LEU A 234 -0.92 -8.03 13.21
N PHE A 235 -1.73 -7.71 12.25
CA PHE A 235 -2.22 -6.35 12.01
C PHE A 235 -3.68 -6.25 12.46
N LEU A 236 -3.94 -5.38 13.45
CA LEU A 236 -5.27 -5.11 14.00
C LEU A 236 -5.74 -3.75 13.49
N ASP A 237 -6.56 -3.76 12.43
CA ASP A 237 -7.17 -2.54 11.92
C ASP A 237 -8.40 -2.17 12.74
N GLU A 238 -8.63 -0.87 12.89
CA GLU A 238 -9.72 -0.28 13.67
C GLU A 238 -9.79 -0.83 15.11
N ILE A 239 -8.64 -0.79 15.81
CA ILE A 239 -8.49 -1.31 17.18
C ILE A 239 -9.45 -0.64 18.19
N GLY A 240 -9.87 0.59 17.92
CA GLY A 240 -10.85 1.34 18.72
C GLY A 240 -12.26 0.75 18.70
N GLU A 241 -12.54 -0.22 17.83
CA GLU A 241 -13.83 -0.91 17.75
C GLU A 241 -13.91 -2.13 18.66
N LEU A 242 -12.80 -2.53 19.32
CA LEU A 242 -12.81 -3.71 20.18
C LEU A 242 -13.68 -3.50 21.42
N PRO A 243 -14.55 -4.44 21.78
CA PRO A 243 -15.27 -4.46 23.05
C PRO A 243 -14.30 -4.54 24.24
N LEU A 244 -14.66 -3.97 25.39
CA LEU A 244 -13.82 -3.94 26.61
C LEU A 244 -13.35 -5.32 27.06
N ALA A 245 -14.15 -6.37 26.86
CA ALA A 245 -13.77 -7.75 27.18
C ALA A 245 -12.60 -8.25 26.30
N ALA A 246 -12.67 -8.00 25.00
CA ALA A 246 -11.61 -8.32 24.06
C ALA A 246 -10.35 -7.50 24.31
N GLN A 247 -10.49 -6.22 24.67
CA GLN A 247 -9.37 -5.35 25.06
C GLN A 247 -8.59 -5.92 26.26
N ALA A 248 -9.28 -6.42 27.29
CA ALA A 248 -8.63 -7.03 28.46
C ALA A 248 -7.83 -8.29 28.11
N ARG A 249 -8.33 -9.09 27.20
CA ARG A 249 -7.63 -10.30 26.72
C ARG A 249 -6.43 -9.95 25.83
N LEU A 250 -6.59 -8.95 24.97
CA LEU A 250 -5.50 -8.46 24.12
C LEU A 250 -4.36 -7.87 24.97
N LEU A 251 -4.68 -7.17 26.05
CA LEU A 251 -3.68 -6.66 26.97
C LEU A 251 -2.83 -7.79 27.57
N ARG A 252 -3.48 -8.88 28.06
CA ARG A 252 -2.77 -10.04 28.58
C ARG A 252 -1.84 -10.65 27.54
N PHE A 253 -2.33 -10.82 26.31
CA PHE A 253 -1.50 -11.30 25.20
C PHE A 253 -0.28 -10.41 24.96
N LEU A 254 -0.44 -9.08 24.94
CA LEU A 254 0.67 -8.14 24.76
C LEU A 254 1.67 -8.11 25.91
N GLN A 255 1.26 -8.50 27.12
CA GLN A 255 2.12 -8.53 28.32
C GLN A 255 2.87 -9.86 28.47
N GLU A 256 2.16 -10.97 28.30
CA GLU A 256 2.63 -12.32 28.65
C GLU A 256 3.05 -13.13 27.41
N SER A 257 2.71 -12.67 26.19
CA SER A 257 2.83 -13.43 24.95
C SER A 257 2.08 -14.77 25.01
N GLU A 258 1.00 -14.81 25.78
CA GLU A 258 0.16 -15.98 25.98
C GLU A 258 -1.28 -15.71 25.60
N ILE A 259 -1.89 -16.66 24.94
CA ILE A 259 -3.33 -16.65 24.64
C ILE A 259 -4.04 -17.78 25.38
N ARG A 260 -5.31 -17.55 25.65
CA ARG A 260 -6.20 -18.56 26.21
C ARG A 260 -7.47 -18.60 25.34
N ARG A 261 -7.76 -19.75 24.75
CA ARG A 261 -8.98 -19.94 23.94
C ARG A 261 -10.24 -19.74 24.79
N VAL A 262 -11.30 -19.33 24.16
CA VAL A 262 -12.63 -19.23 24.83
C VAL A 262 -13.04 -20.62 25.30
N GLY A 263 -13.38 -20.78 26.58
CA GLY A 263 -13.71 -22.06 27.20
C GLY A 263 -12.50 -22.91 27.63
N ALA A 264 -11.25 -22.53 27.32
CA ALA A 264 -10.06 -23.28 27.74
C ALA A 264 -9.62 -22.91 29.16
N THR A 265 -8.97 -23.86 29.84
CA THR A 265 -8.30 -23.64 31.14
C THR A 265 -6.79 -23.41 31.01
N ARG A 266 -6.19 -23.81 29.88
CA ARG A 266 -4.74 -23.72 29.64
C ARG A 266 -4.40 -22.53 28.75
N SER A 267 -3.31 -21.83 29.09
CA SER A 267 -2.69 -20.82 28.22
C SER A 267 -1.73 -21.49 27.24
N ARG A 268 -1.51 -20.83 26.10
CA ARG A 268 -0.53 -21.20 25.09
C ARG A 268 0.31 -19.98 24.74
N ARG A 269 1.63 -20.13 24.74
CA ARG A 269 2.55 -19.08 24.32
C ARG A 269 2.55 -18.94 22.80
N VAL A 270 2.47 -17.69 22.31
CA VAL A 270 2.47 -17.37 20.88
C VAL A 270 3.37 -16.16 20.67
N ASP A 271 4.38 -16.33 19.83
CA ASP A 271 5.32 -15.26 19.47
C ASP A 271 4.85 -14.56 18.20
N VAL A 272 4.34 -13.32 18.33
CA VAL A 272 3.76 -12.53 17.24
C VAL A 272 4.11 -11.07 17.43
N ARG A 273 4.55 -10.39 16.36
CA ARG A 273 4.66 -8.94 16.35
C ARG A 273 3.30 -8.30 16.13
N VAL A 274 2.95 -7.27 16.89
CA VAL A 274 1.66 -6.59 16.77
C VAL A 274 1.83 -5.21 16.16
N VAL A 275 1.00 -4.91 15.14
CA VAL A 275 0.79 -3.57 14.59
C VAL A 275 -0.71 -3.28 14.69
N ALA A 276 -1.08 -2.20 15.35
CA ALA A 276 -2.47 -1.78 15.49
C ALA A 276 -2.73 -0.49 14.71
N ALA A 277 -3.94 -0.33 14.18
CA ALA A 277 -4.33 0.89 13.48
C ALA A 277 -5.71 1.38 13.93
N THR A 278 -5.91 2.70 13.87
CA THR A 278 -7.21 3.32 14.16
C THR A 278 -7.33 4.69 13.50
N HIS A 279 -8.56 5.08 13.22
CA HIS A 279 -8.91 6.47 12.88
C HIS A 279 -9.48 7.23 14.09
N ARG A 280 -9.79 6.54 15.20
CA ARG A 280 -10.39 7.14 16.41
C ARG A 280 -9.32 7.75 17.30
N ASP A 281 -9.70 8.77 18.05
CA ASP A 281 -8.87 9.33 19.14
C ASP A 281 -8.96 8.42 20.38
N LEU A 282 -8.00 7.50 20.51
CA LEU A 282 -7.95 6.58 21.66
C LEU A 282 -7.76 7.31 22.99
N ALA A 283 -7.08 8.46 23.02
CA ALA A 283 -6.89 9.22 24.26
C ALA A 283 -8.23 9.76 24.78
N ARG A 284 -9.08 10.23 23.86
CA ARG A 284 -10.45 10.62 24.20
C ARG A 284 -11.28 9.42 24.63
N MET A 285 -11.19 8.29 23.94
CA MET A 285 -11.90 7.07 24.31
C MET A 285 -11.50 6.54 25.70
N VAL A 286 -10.23 6.72 26.11
CA VAL A 286 -9.78 6.42 27.49
C VAL A 286 -10.47 7.34 28.49
N ALA A 287 -10.54 8.65 28.20
CA ALA A 287 -11.25 9.60 29.06
C ALA A 287 -12.75 9.27 29.18
N ASP A 288 -13.37 8.82 28.09
CA ASP A 288 -14.77 8.41 28.00
C ASP A 288 -15.01 6.96 28.52
N GLN A 289 -13.97 6.27 29.04
CA GLN A 289 -14.00 4.90 29.56
C GLN A 289 -14.48 3.82 28.55
N THR A 290 -14.39 4.11 27.26
CA THR A 290 -14.72 3.17 26.17
C THR A 290 -13.50 2.41 25.66
N PHE A 291 -12.30 2.85 26.05
CA PHE A 291 -11.04 2.15 25.81
C PHE A 291 -10.21 2.10 27.09
N ARG A 292 -9.51 0.99 27.34
CA ARG A 292 -8.70 0.81 28.54
C ARG A 292 -7.40 1.59 28.44
N ASP A 293 -7.03 2.30 29.49
CA ASP A 293 -5.80 3.09 29.61
C ASP A 293 -4.54 2.19 29.55
N ASP A 294 -4.56 1.04 30.23
CA ASP A 294 -3.45 0.10 30.26
C ASP A 294 -3.14 -0.52 28.87
N LEU A 295 -4.18 -0.82 28.09
CA LEU A 295 -4.04 -1.26 26.71
C LEU A 295 -3.51 -0.14 25.81
N TYR A 296 -4.03 1.08 25.96
CA TYR A 296 -3.59 2.24 25.19
C TYR A 296 -2.07 2.45 25.32
N TYR A 297 -1.54 2.47 26.54
CA TYR A 297 -0.10 2.65 26.76
C TYR A 297 0.73 1.45 26.24
N ARG A 298 0.19 0.24 26.25
CA ARG A 298 0.87 -0.94 25.71
C ARG A 298 0.91 -0.99 24.19
N LEU A 299 -0.10 -0.43 23.53
CA LEU A 299 -0.15 -0.28 22.06
C LEU A 299 0.70 0.90 21.57
N ARG A 300 0.73 2.01 22.30
CA ARG A 300 1.41 3.25 21.93
C ARG A 300 2.89 3.24 22.33
N VAL A 301 3.62 2.16 22.06
CA VAL A 301 5.08 2.14 22.24
C VAL A 301 5.75 3.00 21.17
N ILE A 302 5.34 2.84 19.92
CA ILE A 302 5.73 3.70 18.81
C ILE A 302 4.47 4.10 18.05
N GLU A 303 4.29 5.41 17.88
CA GLU A 303 3.16 5.97 17.16
C GLU A 303 3.59 6.50 15.80
N ILE A 304 2.87 6.10 14.74
CA ILE A 304 3.02 6.62 13.39
C ILE A 304 1.70 7.28 12.99
N VAL A 305 1.72 8.59 12.79
CA VAL A 305 0.54 9.35 12.35
C VAL A 305 0.62 9.58 10.85
N LEU A 306 -0.36 9.05 10.11
CA LEU A 306 -0.49 9.29 8.68
C LEU A 306 -1.21 10.61 8.43
N PRO A 307 -0.62 11.51 7.64
CA PRO A 307 -1.30 12.74 7.26
C PRO A 307 -2.50 12.44 6.36
N PRO A 308 -3.59 13.19 6.46
CA PRO A 308 -4.67 13.12 5.49
C PRO A 308 -4.19 13.57 4.10
N LEU A 309 -4.88 13.14 3.06
CA LEU A 309 -4.44 13.38 1.67
C LEU A 309 -4.29 14.88 1.35
N ARG A 310 -5.18 15.73 1.85
CA ARG A 310 -5.13 17.19 1.71
C ARG A 310 -3.84 17.84 2.23
N ASP A 311 -3.15 17.21 3.18
CA ASP A 311 -1.91 17.72 3.78
C ASP A 311 -0.65 17.17 3.10
N ARG A 312 -0.79 16.39 1.99
CA ARG A 312 0.32 15.80 1.25
C ARG A 312 0.79 16.62 0.04
N GLY A 313 0.16 17.77 -0.22
CA GLY A 313 0.59 18.70 -1.29
C GLY A 313 0.69 18.06 -2.66
N GLU A 314 1.88 18.13 -3.30
CA GLU A 314 2.11 17.61 -4.64
C GLU A 314 1.96 16.08 -4.77
N ASP A 315 2.00 15.35 -3.66
CA ASP A 315 1.80 13.90 -3.68
C ASP A 315 0.42 13.51 -4.20
N ILE A 316 -0.60 14.39 -4.09
CA ILE A 316 -1.97 14.13 -4.54
C ILE A 316 -1.98 13.83 -6.04
N LEU A 317 -1.34 14.67 -6.85
CA LEU A 317 -1.30 14.48 -8.30
C LEU A 317 -0.43 13.29 -8.71
N ALA A 318 0.71 13.08 -8.03
CA ALA A 318 1.56 11.92 -8.26
C ALA A 318 0.79 10.62 -7.98
N LEU A 319 0.02 10.59 -6.89
CA LEU A 319 -0.83 9.46 -6.52
C LEU A 319 -1.97 9.25 -7.53
N ALA A 320 -2.64 10.33 -7.96
CA ALA A 320 -3.71 10.25 -8.96
C ALA A 320 -3.22 9.65 -10.28
N ARG A 321 -2.08 10.10 -10.79
CA ARG A 321 -1.46 9.56 -12.02
C ARG A 321 -1.08 8.09 -11.87
N TRP A 322 -0.54 7.71 -10.73
CA TRP A 322 -0.21 6.30 -10.44
C TRP A 322 -1.47 5.43 -10.38
N LEU A 323 -2.52 5.88 -9.69
CA LEU A 323 -3.81 5.19 -9.60
C LEU A 323 -4.44 5.02 -10.98
N LEU A 324 -4.36 6.06 -11.83
CA LEU A 324 -4.82 6.00 -13.22
C LEU A 324 -4.07 4.94 -14.01
N GLY A 325 -2.74 4.93 -13.95
CA GLY A 325 -1.92 3.90 -14.62
C GLY A 325 -2.29 2.49 -14.17
N ARG A 326 -2.47 2.28 -12.85
CA ARG A 326 -2.89 1.01 -12.27
C ARG A 326 -4.30 0.59 -12.74
N ALA A 327 -5.26 1.51 -12.73
CA ALA A 327 -6.62 1.25 -13.20
C ALA A 327 -6.65 0.94 -14.70
N ALA A 328 -5.88 1.69 -15.50
CA ALA A 328 -5.75 1.47 -16.95
C ALA A 328 -5.23 0.07 -17.28
N VAL A 329 -4.17 -0.40 -16.60
CA VAL A 329 -3.65 -1.76 -16.76
C VAL A 329 -4.69 -2.81 -16.37
N ARG A 330 -5.35 -2.64 -15.23
CA ARG A 330 -6.35 -3.61 -14.72
C ARG A 330 -7.55 -3.73 -15.66
N LEU A 331 -7.98 -2.62 -16.27
CA LEU A 331 -9.15 -2.58 -17.14
C LEU A 331 -8.81 -2.77 -18.64
N GLY A 332 -7.53 -3.03 -18.97
CA GLY A 332 -7.08 -3.21 -20.36
C GLY A 332 -7.21 -1.95 -21.23
N ARG A 333 -7.20 -0.76 -20.61
CA ARG A 333 -7.32 0.54 -21.29
C ARG A 333 -5.98 1.25 -21.30
N ALA A 334 -5.34 1.35 -22.46
CA ALA A 334 -4.08 2.08 -22.61
C ALA A 334 -4.34 3.54 -23.05
N GLY A 335 -3.40 4.45 -22.74
CA GLY A 335 -3.39 5.81 -23.27
C GLY A 335 -4.40 6.76 -22.59
N LEU A 336 -4.79 6.51 -21.34
CA LEU A 336 -5.61 7.42 -20.57
C LEU A 336 -4.75 8.50 -19.90
N GLU A 337 -5.17 9.77 -20.03
CA GLU A 337 -4.50 10.93 -19.43
C GLU A 337 -5.49 11.83 -18.69
N LEU A 338 -5.01 12.48 -17.63
CA LEU A 338 -5.77 13.53 -16.94
C LEU A 338 -5.64 14.84 -17.72
N THR A 339 -6.75 15.55 -17.94
CA THR A 339 -6.69 16.92 -18.44
C THR A 339 -6.15 17.86 -17.36
N GLU A 340 -5.57 19.02 -17.75
CA GLU A 340 -5.12 20.05 -16.79
C GLU A 340 -6.26 20.49 -15.85
N ALA A 341 -7.48 20.59 -16.36
CA ALA A 341 -8.66 20.90 -15.57
C ALA A 341 -8.98 19.80 -14.53
N ALA A 342 -8.82 18.52 -14.89
CA ALA A 342 -8.99 17.42 -13.97
C ALA A 342 -7.90 17.42 -12.88
N GLU A 343 -6.64 17.68 -13.24
CA GLU A 343 -5.55 17.79 -12.27
C GLU A 343 -5.78 18.96 -11.30
N ALA A 344 -6.25 20.10 -11.78
CA ALA A 344 -6.61 21.25 -10.95
C ALA A 344 -7.76 20.91 -9.98
N ALA A 345 -8.80 20.21 -10.47
CA ALA A 345 -9.91 19.76 -9.64
C ALA A 345 -9.47 18.76 -8.56
N ILE A 346 -8.60 17.80 -8.91
CA ILE A 346 -8.02 16.83 -7.97
C ILE A 346 -7.20 17.56 -6.89
N ALA A 347 -6.38 18.54 -7.26
CA ALA A 347 -5.54 19.29 -6.33
C ALA A 347 -6.36 20.18 -5.38
N ALA A 348 -7.49 20.71 -5.84
CA ALA A 348 -8.36 21.60 -5.06
C ALA A 348 -9.34 20.85 -4.13
N HIS A 349 -9.58 19.56 -4.34
CA HIS A 349 -10.55 18.80 -3.58
C HIS A 349 -10.00 18.41 -2.18
N HIS A 350 -10.86 18.39 -1.15
CA HIS A 350 -10.47 18.11 0.24
C HIS A 350 -10.24 16.65 0.56
N TRP A 351 -10.76 15.74 -0.22
CA TRP A 351 -10.60 14.27 -0.07
C TRP A 351 -10.96 13.75 1.34
N PRO A 352 -12.19 13.91 1.83
CA PRO A 352 -12.59 13.40 3.14
C PRO A 352 -12.42 11.89 3.28
N GLY A 353 -12.58 11.12 2.19
CA GLY A 353 -12.29 9.69 2.12
C GLY A 353 -10.84 9.37 1.75
N ASN A 354 -9.95 10.38 1.70
CA ASN A 354 -8.51 10.25 1.45
C ASN A 354 -8.18 9.46 0.17
N VAL A 355 -7.19 8.57 0.23
CA VAL A 355 -6.72 7.77 -0.91
C VAL A 355 -7.81 6.83 -1.44
N ARG A 356 -8.68 6.32 -0.56
CA ARG A 356 -9.79 5.44 -0.98
C ARG A 356 -10.80 6.17 -1.86
N GLU A 357 -11.13 7.41 -1.52
CA GLU A 357 -12.01 8.25 -2.34
C GLU A 357 -11.37 8.60 -3.68
N LEU A 358 -10.09 9.00 -3.67
CA LEU A 358 -9.34 9.29 -4.89
C LEU A 358 -9.26 8.06 -5.81
N ASP A 359 -8.96 6.87 -5.26
CA ASP A 359 -8.90 5.62 -6.03
C ASP A 359 -10.25 5.30 -6.69
N ASN A 360 -11.34 5.43 -5.93
CA ASN A 360 -12.69 5.23 -6.45
C ASN A 360 -13.07 6.24 -7.55
N ALA A 361 -12.68 7.51 -7.39
CA ALA A 361 -12.94 8.55 -8.39
C ALA A 361 -12.16 8.29 -9.69
N ILE A 362 -10.89 7.93 -9.59
CA ILE A 362 -10.04 7.58 -10.74
C ILE A 362 -10.56 6.30 -11.43
N GLU A 363 -10.92 5.27 -10.66
CA GLU A 363 -11.46 4.02 -11.22
C GLU A 363 -12.74 4.26 -11.99
N ARG A 364 -13.69 5.00 -11.41
CA ARG A 364 -14.94 5.41 -12.07
C ARG A 364 -14.67 6.20 -13.34
N ALA A 365 -13.78 7.20 -13.28
CA ALA A 365 -13.42 7.98 -14.45
C ALA A 365 -12.78 7.12 -15.56
N THR A 366 -11.92 6.15 -15.18
CA THR A 366 -11.31 5.19 -16.10
C THR A 366 -12.36 4.33 -16.81
N ILE A 367 -13.40 3.90 -16.09
CA ILE A 367 -14.49 3.08 -16.66
C ILE A 367 -15.34 3.90 -17.64
N LEU A 368 -15.67 5.14 -17.28
CA LEU A 368 -16.59 5.99 -18.03
C LEU A 368 -15.93 6.80 -19.17
N CYS A 369 -14.59 6.82 -19.24
CA CYS A 369 -13.88 7.60 -20.25
C CYS A 369 -13.89 6.91 -21.62
N ASP A 370 -14.50 7.49 -22.64
CA ASP A 370 -14.48 6.96 -24.01
C ASP A 370 -13.42 7.61 -24.92
N THR A 371 -12.93 8.79 -24.55
CA THR A 371 -12.08 9.64 -25.43
C THR A 371 -10.57 9.52 -25.14
N GLY A 372 -10.18 8.79 -24.09
CA GLY A 372 -8.78 8.75 -23.64
C GLY A 372 -8.38 9.89 -22.70
N LEU A 373 -9.20 10.95 -22.58
CA LEU A 373 -8.94 12.11 -21.74
C LEU A 373 -9.94 12.17 -20.58
N ILE A 374 -9.44 12.14 -19.35
CA ILE A 374 -10.25 12.24 -18.14
C ILE A 374 -10.47 13.71 -17.79
N THR A 375 -11.74 14.13 -17.81
CA THR A 375 -12.18 15.46 -17.45
C THR A 375 -12.68 15.52 -15.99
N PRO A 376 -12.86 16.73 -15.39
CA PRO A 376 -13.39 16.86 -14.02
C PRO A 376 -14.77 16.21 -13.85
N GLU A 377 -15.62 16.25 -14.88
CA GLU A 377 -16.98 15.70 -14.86
C GLU A 377 -16.95 14.18 -14.68
N LEU A 378 -15.97 13.48 -15.31
CA LEU A 378 -15.81 12.03 -15.18
C LEU A 378 -15.36 11.63 -13.78
N LEU A 379 -14.61 12.49 -13.08
CA LEU A 379 -14.21 12.27 -11.71
C LEU A 379 -15.41 12.35 -10.76
N ALA A 380 -16.47 13.09 -11.14
CA ALA A 380 -17.67 13.32 -10.34
C ALA A 380 -17.32 13.66 -8.87
N LEU A 381 -16.43 14.64 -8.72
CA LEU A 381 -16.07 15.17 -7.41
C LEU A 381 -17.25 15.98 -6.89
N ASP A 382 -17.71 15.65 -5.68
CA ASP A 382 -18.73 16.47 -5.03
C ASP A 382 -18.18 17.89 -4.86
N ALA A 383 -19.03 18.89 -5.09
CA ALA A 383 -18.66 20.27 -4.81
C ALA A 383 -18.16 20.34 -3.34
N PRO A 384 -17.06 21.08 -3.07
CA PRO A 384 -16.60 21.19 -1.69
C PRO A 384 -17.78 21.61 -0.82
N PRO A 385 -17.96 21.00 0.35
CA PRO A 385 -19.01 21.40 1.26
C PRO A 385 -18.88 22.92 1.45
N PRO A 386 -19.97 23.68 1.39
CA PRO A 386 -19.90 25.11 1.59
C PRO A 386 -19.11 25.36 2.89
N PRO A 387 -18.25 26.39 2.92
CA PRO A 387 -17.47 26.68 4.12
C PRO A 387 -18.41 26.62 5.30
N PRO A 388 -18.00 26.02 6.44
CA PRO A 388 -18.90 25.82 7.55
C PRO A 388 -19.54 27.15 7.85
N THR A 389 -20.82 27.26 7.57
CA THR A 389 -21.64 28.35 8.09
C THR A 389 -21.34 28.34 9.58
N PRO A 390 -20.92 29.47 10.17
CA PRO A 390 -20.58 29.49 11.59
C PRO A 390 -21.70 28.77 12.33
N SER A 391 -21.37 27.63 12.91
CA SER A 391 -22.33 26.82 13.65
C SER A 391 -23.00 27.74 14.65
N PRO A 392 -24.33 27.70 14.77
CA PRO A 392 -24.96 28.43 15.86
C PRO A 392 -24.24 27.99 17.17
N PRO A 393 -23.87 28.93 18.03
CA PRO A 393 -23.12 28.62 19.25
C PRO A 393 -23.75 27.44 19.96
N ALA A 394 -22.91 26.51 20.41
CA ALA A 394 -23.35 25.29 21.06
C ALA A 394 -24.39 25.62 22.15
N LEU A 395 -25.42 24.82 22.24
CA LEU A 395 -26.57 24.91 23.16
C LEU A 395 -26.17 24.91 24.66
N GLY A 396 -24.99 25.40 25.02
CA GLY A 396 -24.51 25.63 26.38
C GLY A 396 -24.38 27.07 26.78
N ASP A 397 -24.35 28.00 25.80
CA ASP A 397 -24.28 29.41 26.12
C ASP A 397 -25.69 29.94 26.40
N SER A 398 -25.85 30.64 27.54
CA SER A 398 -27.16 31.22 27.92
C SER A 398 -27.64 32.14 26.79
N LEU A 399 -28.94 32.22 26.58
CA LEU A 399 -29.59 33.12 25.61
C LEU A 399 -29.06 34.57 25.73
N GLU A 400 -28.51 34.91 26.88
CA GLU A 400 -27.88 36.19 27.17
C GLU A 400 -26.46 36.31 26.57
N ALA A 401 -25.67 35.22 26.54
CA ALA A 401 -24.36 35.20 25.92
C ALA A 401 -24.49 35.37 24.40
N TYR A 402 -25.41 34.65 23.77
CA TYR A 402 -25.72 34.81 22.34
C TYR A 402 -26.18 36.25 22.00
N PHE A 403 -27.05 36.82 22.81
CA PHE A 403 -27.52 38.20 22.64
C PHE A 403 -26.36 39.19 22.71
N ARG A 404 -25.46 39.07 23.70
CA ARG A 404 -24.27 39.93 23.85
C ARG A 404 -23.35 39.85 22.64
N GLN A 405 -23.10 38.65 22.17
CA GLN A 405 -22.23 38.45 21.04
C GLN A 405 -22.82 38.99 19.75
N PHE A 406 -24.09 38.68 19.47
CA PHE A 406 -24.82 39.20 18.31
C PHE A 406 -24.86 40.72 18.25
N VAL A 407 -25.11 41.39 19.37
CA VAL A 407 -25.12 42.84 19.43
C VAL A 407 -23.74 43.43 19.17
N ARG A 408 -22.67 42.90 19.75
CA ARG A 408 -21.28 43.35 19.54
C ARG A 408 -20.83 43.19 18.07
N ASP A 409 -21.17 42.09 17.48
CA ASP A 409 -20.71 41.77 16.09
C ASP A 409 -21.44 42.67 15.06
N HIS A 410 -22.65 43.12 15.35
CA HIS A 410 -23.47 43.80 14.35
C HIS A 410 -23.83 45.27 14.70
N GLU A 411 -23.48 45.78 15.87
CA GLU A 411 -23.86 47.14 16.30
C GLU A 411 -23.25 48.27 15.45
N GLN A 412 -22.10 47.99 14.79
CA GLN A 412 -21.45 48.96 13.92
C GLN A 412 -22.05 48.97 12.48
N THR A 413 -22.62 47.84 12.05
CA THR A 413 -23.11 47.66 10.69
C THR A 413 -24.61 47.77 10.54
N LEU A 414 -25.41 47.47 11.58
CA LEU A 414 -26.86 47.46 11.55
C LEU A 414 -27.49 48.56 12.39
N SER A 415 -28.64 49.02 11.95
CA SER A 415 -29.47 49.97 12.74
C SER A 415 -30.17 49.21 13.88
N GLU A 416 -30.56 49.96 14.98
CA GLU A 416 -31.32 49.40 16.12
C GLU A 416 -32.61 48.68 15.65
N THR A 417 -33.27 49.20 14.64
CA THR A 417 -34.49 48.63 14.08
C THR A 417 -34.18 47.31 13.36
N GLU A 418 -33.07 47.24 12.64
CA GLU A 418 -32.64 46.05 11.95
C GLU A 418 -32.09 44.97 12.88
N LEU A 419 -31.35 45.37 13.93
CA LEU A 419 -30.92 44.49 15.00
C LEU A 419 -32.10 43.83 15.74
N ALA A 420 -33.10 44.64 16.10
CA ALA A 420 -34.32 44.14 16.75
C ALA A 420 -35.08 43.15 15.84
N ARG A 421 -35.19 43.46 14.56
CA ARG A 421 -35.85 42.60 13.56
C ARG A 421 -35.12 41.23 13.42
N ARG A 422 -33.80 41.25 13.31
CA ARG A 422 -33.00 40.00 13.20
C ARG A 422 -33.01 39.16 14.46
N LEU A 423 -33.11 39.78 15.61
CA LEU A 423 -33.26 39.08 16.89
C LEU A 423 -34.70 38.62 17.17
N GLY A 424 -35.64 38.95 16.30
CA GLY A 424 -37.05 38.58 16.47
C GLY A 424 -37.73 39.27 17.65
N ILE A 425 -37.24 40.45 18.12
CA ILE A 425 -37.76 41.17 19.26
C ILE A 425 -38.14 42.61 18.91
N SER A 426 -38.95 43.24 19.75
CA SER A 426 -39.31 44.66 19.55
C SER A 426 -38.10 45.56 19.88
N ARG A 427 -38.05 46.77 19.27
CA ARG A 427 -37.02 47.78 19.53
C ARG A 427 -36.95 48.17 21.01
N LYS A 428 -38.10 48.19 21.70
CA LYS A 428 -38.19 48.44 23.13
C LYS A 428 -37.55 47.32 23.94
N ALA A 429 -37.83 46.07 23.59
CA ALA A 429 -37.25 44.91 24.24
C ALA A 429 -35.71 44.80 23.99
N LEU A 430 -35.22 45.22 22.81
CA LEU A 430 -33.79 45.31 22.52
C LEU A 430 -33.13 46.37 23.46
N TRP A 431 -33.72 47.54 23.59
CA TRP A 431 -33.20 48.62 24.46
C TRP A 431 -33.16 48.18 25.93
N GLU A 432 -34.25 47.62 26.47
CA GLU A 432 -34.33 47.12 27.85
C GLU A 432 -33.29 46.02 28.14
N ARG A 433 -33.11 45.12 27.16
CA ARG A 433 -32.14 44.02 27.31
C ARG A 433 -30.70 44.51 27.21
N ARG A 434 -30.38 45.47 26.34
CA ARG A 434 -29.07 46.12 26.28
C ARG A 434 -28.74 46.83 27.57
N HIS A 435 -29.70 47.54 28.13
CA HIS A 435 -29.52 48.29 29.38
C HIS A 435 -29.27 47.35 30.57
N ARG A 436 -30.03 46.27 30.65
CA ARG A 436 -29.84 45.22 31.69
C ARG A 436 -28.51 44.51 31.61
N LEU A 437 -28.00 44.27 30.39
CA LEU A 437 -26.75 43.53 30.13
C LEU A 437 -25.51 44.43 30.06
N GLY A 438 -25.62 45.73 30.31
CA GLY A 438 -24.51 46.69 30.32
C GLY A 438 -23.88 46.92 28.95
N LEU A 439 -24.67 46.86 27.87
CA LEU A 439 -24.23 47.08 26.49
C LEU A 439 -24.73 48.43 25.98
N PRO A 440 -24.15 49.57 26.40
CA PRO A 440 -24.56 50.88 25.93
C PRO A 440 -24.24 51.02 24.44
N ARG A 441 -25.03 51.82 23.72
CA ARG A 441 -24.83 52.08 22.29
C ARG A 441 -23.53 52.84 22.07
N ALA A 442 -22.64 52.31 21.23
CA ALA A 442 -21.46 53.06 20.80
C ALA A 442 -21.88 54.29 19.98
N PRO A 443 -21.29 55.49 20.22
CA PRO A 443 -21.56 56.66 19.39
C PRO A 443 -21.12 56.37 17.96
N ARG A 444 -22.01 56.57 16.97
CA ARG A 444 -21.63 56.49 15.54
C ARG A 444 -20.56 57.52 15.30
N ARG A 445 -19.36 57.07 14.87
CA ARG A 445 -18.41 57.96 14.19
C ARG A 445 -19.04 58.38 12.89
N GLY A 446 -19.29 59.69 12.75
CA GLY A 446 -19.77 60.34 11.53
C GLY A 446 -18.78 60.26 10.36
#